data_d2840cd143e486bec5fa765244237268
#
_entry.id   d2840cd143e486bec5fa765244237268
#
_cell.length_a   1.000
_cell.length_b   1.000
_cell.length_c   1.000
_cell.angle_alpha   90.00
_cell.angle_beta   90.00
_cell.angle_gamma   90.00
#
_symmetry.space_group_name_H-M   'P 1'
#
loop_
_entity.id
_entity.type
_entity.pdbx_description
1 polymer ?
#
loop_
_entity_poly.entity_id
_entity_poly.type
_entity_poly.pdbx_seq_one_letter_code
_entity_poly.pdbx_strand_id
1 'polypeptide(L)'
;CNDLTYLNNGEQELEKYKKGDKIKVKVLEIKASDQKVRVGLRQTQSDPFNWFKDKKVNQTITVKIISTDNKGLVVRPEGCEMDFQIKKSQIAINAADARPSRFTGGERIDCAISELDFGKRKLSLSIKLLEEIEKKEALDKYGSEGSGKNLPFSSLSEDLKKKDEEK
;
A
#
# COMPACT_ATOMS: atom_id res chain seq x y z
N CYS A 1 7.41 25.57 -8.03
CA CYS A 1 7.11 24.25 -8.64
C CYS A 1 5.94 23.52 -7.98
N ASN A 2 5.63 23.79 -6.70
CA ASN A 2 4.60 23.04 -5.94
C ASN A 2 3.15 23.22 -6.43
N ASP A 3 2.87 24.26 -7.20
CA ASP A 3 1.52 24.55 -7.73
C ASP A 3 1.32 24.05 -9.17
N LEU A 4 2.31 23.32 -9.73
CA LEU A 4 2.27 22.79 -11.10
C LEU A 4 1.67 21.39 -11.16
N THR A 5 2.11 20.48 -10.31
CA THR A 5 1.70 19.09 -10.35
C THR A 5 1.46 18.52 -8.95
N TYR A 6 0.66 17.44 -8.88
CA TYR A 6 0.51 16.61 -7.70
C TYR A 6 1.67 15.61 -7.52
N LEU A 7 2.44 15.36 -8.57
CA LEU A 7 3.59 14.45 -8.59
C LEU A 7 4.85 15.16 -8.06
N ASN A 8 5.79 14.40 -7.50
CA ASN A 8 6.98 14.95 -6.85
C ASN A 8 8.00 15.62 -7.80
N ASN A 9 7.80 15.49 -9.11
CA ASN A 9 8.76 15.95 -10.13
C ASN A 9 8.32 17.24 -10.81
N GLY A 10 8.02 18.29 -10.05
CA GLY A 10 7.58 19.59 -10.59
C GLY A 10 8.58 20.25 -11.55
N GLU A 11 9.88 19.92 -11.47
CA GLU A 11 10.91 20.43 -12.38
C GLU A 11 10.81 19.75 -13.76
N GLN A 12 10.60 18.45 -13.80
CA GLN A 12 10.41 17.70 -15.05
C GLN A 12 9.10 18.09 -15.75
N GLU A 13 8.08 18.46 -14.99
CA GLU A 13 6.84 19.00 -15.57
C GLU A 13 7.06 20.38 -16.21
N LEU A 14 7.96 21.21 -15.68
CA LEU A 14 8.29 22.49 -16.26
C LEU A 14 8.91 22.37 -17.66
N GLU A 15 9.70 21.33 -17.90
CA GLU A 15 10.35 21.08 -19.20
C GLU A 15 9.35 20.78 -20.32
N LYS A 16 8.13 20.33 -19.97
CA LYS A 16 7.06 20.07 -20.94
C LYS A 16 6.43 21.34 -21.50
N TYR A 17 6.59 22.47 -20.81
CA TYR A 17 5.98 23.74 -21.20
C TYR A 17 7.02 24.68 -21.81
N LYS A 18 6.67 25.28 -22.94
CA LYS A 18 7.50 26.26 -23.64
C LYS A 18 6.91 27.65 -23.50
N LYS A 19 7.78 28.66 -23.60
CA LYS A 19 7.35 30.05 -23.59
C LYS A 19 6.41 30.30 -24.77
N GLY A 20 5.18 30.72 -24.49
CA GLY A 20 4.14 30.97 -25.48
C GLY A 20 3.00 29.97 -25.48
N ASP A 21 3.10 28.86 -24.70
CA ASP A 21 2.03 27.88 -24.57
C ASP A 21 0.84 28.47 -23.83
N LYS A 22 -0.37 28.18 -24.31
CA LYS A 22 -1.62 28.56 -23.65
C LYS A 22 -2.02 27.48 -22.63
N ILE A 23 -1.99 27.85 -21.36
CA ILE A 23 -2.28 26.91 -20.27
C ILE A 23 -3.50 27.40 -19.48
N LYS A 24 -4.43 26.49 -19.17
CA LYS A 24 -5.53 26.76 -18.27
C LYS A 24 -5.05 26.64 -16.82
N VAL A 25 -5.21 27.71 -16.05
CA VAL A 25 -4.78 27.76 -14.64
C VAL A 25 -5.92 28.26 -13.76
N LYS A 26 -5.90 27.86 -12.49
CA LYS A 26 -6.82 28.42 -11.48
C LYS A 26 -6.10 29.53 -10.72
N VAL A 27 -6.75 30.68 -10.58
CA VAL A 27 -6.24 31.78 -9.77
C VAL A 27 -6.42 31.39 -8.30
N LEU A 28 -5.32 31.41 -7.54
CA LEU A 28 -5.29 31.06 -6.11
C LEU A 28 -5.38 32.29 -5.22
N GLU A 29 -4.62 33.33 -5.57
CA GLU A 29 -4.52 34.56 -4.77
C GLU A 29 -4.23 35.74 -5.70
N ILE A 30 -4.86 36.87 -5.42
CA ILE A 30 -4.61 38.15 -6.10
C ILE A 30 -4.17 39.14 -5.04
N LYS A 31 -2.94 39.63 -5.11
CA LYS A 31 -2.43 40.71 -4.28
C LYS A 31 -2.37 41.97 -5.10
N ALA A 32 -3.43 42.78 -4.98
CA ALA A 32 -3.55 44.04 -5.71
C ALA A 32 -2.47 45.05 -5.32
N SER A 33 -2.06 45.06 -4.03
CA SER A 33 -0.97 45.91 -3.51
C SER A 33 0.36 45.69 -4.21
N ASP A 34 0.68 44.41 -4.51
CA ASP A 34 1.96 43.98 -5.07
C ASP A 34 1.87 43.72 -6.58
N GLN A 35 0.69 43.91 -7.20
CA GLN A 35 0.38 43.57 -8.58
C GLN A 35 0.79 42.12 -8.94
N LYS A 36 0.64 41.21 -7.97
CA LYS A 36 1.01 39.78 -8.13
C LYS A 36 -0.24 38.90 -8.13
N VAL A 37 -0.28 37.98 -9.09
CA VAL A 37 -1.32 36.95 -9.17
C VAL A 37 -0.65 35.60 -9.01
N ARG A 38 -1.09 34.84 -8.02
CA ARG A 38 -0.67 33.45 -7.83
C ARG A 38 -1.65 32.54 -8.54
N VAL A 39 -1.15 31.72 -9.43
CA VAL A 39 -1.93 30.77 -10.21
C VAL A 39 -1.43 29.35 -9.96
N GLY A 40 -2.31 28.36 -10.07
CA GLY A 40 -1.95 26.97 -9.94
C GLY A 40 -2.54 26.14 -11.07
N LEU A 41 -1.73 25.30 -11.67
CA LEU A 41 -2.11 24.34 -12.70
C LEU A 41 -2.67 23.07 -12.04
N ARG A 42 -2.09 22.65 -10.93
CA ARG A 42 -2.49 21.48 -10.16
C ARG A 42 -3.98 21.44 -9.83
N GLN A 43 -4.58 22.60 -9.52
CA GLN A 43 -5.99 22.70 -9.15
C GLN A 43 -6.96 22.59 -10.34
N THR A 44 -6.46 22.54 -11.56
CA THR A 44 -7.26 22.27 -12.77
C THR A 44 -7.30 20.78 -13.13
N GLN A 45 -6.40 20.00 -12.55
CA GLN A 45 -6.34 18.55 -12.73
C GLN A 45 -7.07 17.85 -11.58
N SER A 46 -7.66 16.68 -11.87
CA SER A 46 -8.20 15.84 -10.82
C SER A 46 -7.06 15.35 -9.92
N ASP A 47 -7.25 15.48 -8.60
CA ASP A 47 -6.25 15.01 -7.64
C ASP A 47 -6.19 13.46 -7.67
N PRO A 48 -5.07 12.84 -8.08
CA PRO A 48 -4.94 11.39 -8.11
C PRO A 48 -5.13 10.75 -6.72
N PHE A 49 -4.85 11.51 -5.65
CA PHE A 49 -5.03 11.03 -4.27
C PHE A 49 -6.51 10.85 -3.90
N ASN A 50 -7.44 11.48 -4.65
CA ASN A 50 -8.88 11.28 -4.47
C ASN A 50 -9.32 9.83 -4.73
N TRP A 51 -8.55 9.05 -5.49
CA TRP A 51 -8.80 7.62 -5.70
C TRP A 51 -8.85 6.83 -4.39
N PHE A 52 -8.15 7.32 -3.35
CA PHE A 52 -8.14 6.68 -2.04
C PHE A 52 -9.30 7.09 -1.13
N LYS A 53 -10.20 8.02 -1.53
CA LYS A 53 -11.33 8.45 -0.69
C LYS A 53 -12.28 7.31 -0.31
N ASP A 54 -12.47 6.38 -1.23
CA ASP A 54 -13.34 5.22 -1.04
C ASP A 54 -12.59 4.02 -0.41
N LYS A 55 -11.30 4.18 -0.15
CA LYS A 55 -10.45 3.13 0.43
C LYS A 55 -10.30 3.31 1.94
N LYS A 56 -10.18 2.18 2.63
CA LYS A 56 -10.05 2.15 4.10
C LYS A 56 -8.69 1.55 4.49
N VAL A 57 -8.25 1.86 5.70
CA VAL A 57 -7.11 1.17 6.33
C VAL A 57 -7.43 -0.32 6.44
N ASN A 58 -6.45 -1.18 6.26
CA ASN A 58 -6.52 -2.64 6.17
C ASN A 58 -7.21 -3.18 4.91
N GLN A 59 -7.58 -2.33 3.96
CA GLN A 59 -8.10 -2.79 2.67
C GLN A 59 -6.96 -3.24 1.77
N THR A 60 -7.17 -4.37 1.09
CA THR A 60 -6.26 -4.91 0.08
C THR A 60 -6.41 -4.14 -1.23
N ILE A 61 -5.30 -3.78 -1.83
CA ILE A 61 -5.21 -3.16 -3.15
C ILE A 61 -4.12 -3.83 -3.98
N THR A 62 -4.36 -3.94 -5.27
CA THR A 62 -3.36 -4.42 -6.23
C THR A 62 -2.50 -3.25 -6.69
N VAL A 63 -1.19 -3.44 -6.66
CA VAL A 63 -0.20 -2.45 -7.09
C VAL A 63 0.77 -3.06 -8.08
N LYS A 64 1.29 -2.22 -8.99
CA LYS A 64 2.34 -2.60 -9.93
C LYS A 64 3.69 -2.10 -9.41
N ILE A 65 4.69 -2.96 -9.41
CA ILE A 65 6.07 -2.60 -9.05
C ILE A 65 6.69 -1.79 -10.20
N ILE A 66 7.17 -0.59 -9.91
CA ILE A 66 7.86 0.27 -10.86
C ILE A 66 9.36 0.04 -10.78
N SER A 67 9.91 0.05 -9.56
CA SER A 67 11.33 -0.22 -9.30
C SER A 67 11.54 -0.88 -7.95
N THR A 68 12.69 -1.51 -7.80
CA THR A 68 13.11 -2.17 -6.57
C THR A 68 14.41 -1.54 -6.10
N ASP A 69 14.42 -1.05 -4.87
CA ASP A 69 15.57 -0.42 -4.23
C ASP A 69 16.00 -1.20 -3.00
N ASN A 70 17.23 -1.00 -2.54
CA ASN A 70 17.73 -1.59 -1.29
C ASN A 70 16.91 -1.19 -0.05
N LYS A 71 16.18 -0.06 -0.13
CA LYS A 71 15.34 0.48 0.94
C LYS A 71 13.90 -0.05 0.90
N GLY A 72 13.46 -0.61 -0.23
CA GLY A 72 12.10 -1.11 -0.42
C GLY A 72 11.68 -1.22 -1.88
N LEU A 73 10.37 -1.19 -2.10
CA LEU A 73 9.75 -1.27 -3.41
C LEU A 73 9.08 0.07 -3.73
N VAL A 74 9.23 0.55 -4.96
CA VAL A 74 8.44 1.65 -5.50
C VAL A 74 7.30 1.04 -6.29
N VAL A 75 6.07 1.34 -5.89
CA VAL A 75 4.87 0.74 -6.44
C VAL A 75 3.85 1.79 -6.84
N ARG A 76 3.02 1.45 -7.83
CA ARG A 76 1.93 2.28 -8.32
C ARG A 76 0.62 1.50 -8.20
N PRO A 77 -0.36 1.97 -7.43
CA PRO A 77 -1.69 1.37 -7.36
C PRO A 77 -2.39 1.39 -8.73
N GLU A 78 -3.11 0.33 -9.05
CA GLU A 78 -3.92 0.30 -10.28
C GLU A 78 -5.05 1.33 -10.17
N GLY A 79 -5.08 2.27 -11.11
CA GLY A 79 -6.04 3.38 -11.12
C GLY A 79 -5.54 4.67 -10.44
N CYS A 80 -4.29 4.71 -9.97
CA CYS A 80 -3.64 5.91 -9.45
C CYS A 80 -2.31 6.16 -10.17
N GLU A 81 -2.05 7.41 -10.56
CA GLU A 81 -0.79 7.76 -11.25
C GLU A 81 0.36 8.11 -10.30
N MET A 82 0.12 8.02 -8.99
CA MET A 82 1.14 8.34 -7.98
C MET A 82 1.94 7.10 -7.60
N ASP A 83 3.25 7.31 -7.40
CA ASP A 83 4.16 6.28 -6.93
C ASP A 83 4.32 6.36 -5.42
N PHE A 84 4.32 5.20 -4.78
CA PHE A 84 4.47 5.07 -3.33
C PHE A 84 5.59 4.10 -3.00
N GLN A 85 6.25 4.31 -1.88
CA GLN A 85 7.32 3.45 -1.43
C GLN A 85 6.85 2.51 -0.32
N ILE A 86 7.01 1.21 -0.53
CA ILE A 86 6.89 0.18 0.51
C ILE A 86 8.27 -0.03 1.12
N LYS A 87 8.43 0.26 2.40
CA LYS A 87 9.70 0.07 3.11
C LYS A 87 10.04 -1.43 3.20
N LYS A 88 11.33 -1.76 3.21
CA LYS A 88 11.82 -3.14 3.36
C LYS A 88 11.18 -3.88 4.55
N SER A 89 10.98 -3.23 5.69
CA SER A 89 10.35 -3.79 6.89
C SER A 89 8.86 -4.12 6.72
N GLN A 90 8.22 -3.66 5.64
CA GLN A 90 6.81 -3.86 5.33
C GLN A 90 6.58 -4.84 4.18
N ILE A 91 7.66 -5.48 3.68
CA ILE A 91 7.58 -6.41 2.55
C ILE A 91 7.12 -7.79 3.00
N ALA A 92 7.61 -8.30 4.14
CA ALA A 92 7.24 -9.61 4.66
C ALA A 92 7.30 -9.66 6.19
N ILE A 93 6.61 -10.63 6.79
CA ILE A 93 6.65 -10.89 8.24
C ILE A 93 8.07 -11.29 8.66
N ASN A 94 8.70 -12.20 7.91
CA ASN A 94 10.04 -12.67 8.19
C ASN A 94 11.09 -11.77 7.54
N ALA A 95 12.08 -11.33 8.30
CA ALA A 95 13.18 -10.50 7.80
C ALA A 95 14.00 -11.16 6.70
N ALA A 96 14.07 -12.49 6.67
CA ALA A 96 14.74 -13.29 5.64
C ALA A 96 14.03 -13.18 4.28
N ASP A 97 12.70 -13.05 4.28
CA ASP A 97 11.86 -12.96 3.10
C ASP A 97 11.66 -11.50 2.65
N ALA A 98 11.92 -10.53 3.52
CA ALA A 98 11.85 -9.09 3.24
C ALA A 98 13.01 -8.62 2.32
N ARG A 99 13.17 -9.29 1.16
CA ARG A 99 14.20 -8.97 0.16
C ARG A 99 13.55 -8.32 -1.06
N PRO A 100 13.80 -7.02 -1.32
CA PRO A 100 13.28 -6.37 -2.52
C PRO A 100 13.70 -7.07 -3.83
N SER A 101 14.87 -7.72 -3.83
CA SER A 101 15.40 -8.43 -5.00
C SER A 101 14.58 -9.65 -5.46
N ARG A 102 13.62 -10.12 -4.67
CA ARG A 102 12.67 -11.19 -5.07
C ARG A 102 11.60 -10.69 -6.03
N PHE A 103 11.40 -9.39 -6.09
CA PHE A 103 10.36 -8.75 -6.89
C PHE A 103 10.96 -8.16 -8.15
N THR A 104 10.25 -8.32 -9.27
CA THR A 104 10.67 -7.82 -10.57
C THR A 104 9.89 -6.56 -10.93
N GLY A 105 10.57 -5.58 -11.52
CA GLY A 105 9.88 -4.40 -12.07
C GLY A 105 8.84 -4.80 -13.10
N GLY A 106 7.63 -4.25 -12.98
CA GLY A 106 6.47 -4.59 -13.82
C GLY A 106 5.53 -5.64 -13.23
N GLU A 107 5.94 -6.34 -12.18
CA GLU A 107 5.13 -7.35 -11.48
C GLU A 107 3.96 -6.69 -10.74
N ARG A 108 2.84 -7.41 -10.63
CA ARG A 108 1.67 -7.01 -9.85
C ARG A 108 1.67 -7.77 -8.54
N ILE A 109 1.47 -7.04 -7.46
CA ILE A 109 1.38 -7.60 -6.11
C ILE A 109 0.20 -7.00 -5.37
N ASP A 110 -0.35 -7.75 -4.44
CA ASP A 110 -1.37 -7.27 -3.53
C ASP A 110 -0.71 -6.79 -2.23
N CYS A 111 -1.25 -5.71 -1.69
CA CYS A 111 -0.80 -5.14 -0.42
C CYS A 111 -1.97 -4.51 0.33
N ALA A 112 -1.84 -4.37 1.64
CA ALA A 112 -2.82 -3.72 2.47
C ALA A 112 -2.42 -2.27 2.76
N ILE A 113 -3.41 -1.39 2.89
CA ILE A 113 -3.22 -0.01 3.33
C ILE A 113 -2.97 -0.01 4.83
N SER A 114 -1.75 0.32 5.26
CA SER A 114 -1.43 0.41 6.69
C SER A 114 -1.74 1.77 7.30
N GLU A 115 -1.55 2.85 6.54
CA GLU A 115 -1.84 4.22 6.97
C GLU A 115 -2.35 5.03 5.78
N LEU A 116 -3.42 5.80 6.00
CA LEU A 116 -3.99 6.69 5.00
C LEU A 116 -4.31 8.04 5.67
N ASP A 117 -3.55 9.07 5.36
CA ASP A 117 -3.72 10.43 5.87
C ASP A 117 -3.96 11.38 4.70
N PHE A 118 -5.20 11.86 4.57
CA PHE A 118 -5.58 12.80 3.52
C PHE A 118 -5.02 14.21 3.77
N GLY A 119 -4.88 14.61 5.05
CA GLY A 119 -4.35 15.93 5.39
C GLY A 119 -2.88 16.08 5.01
N LYS A 120 -2.10 15.07 5.30
CA LYS A 120 -0.66 15.02 4.97
C LYS A 120 -0.39 14.40 3.61
N ARG A 121 -1.40 13.91 2.91
CA ARG A 121 -1.30 13.18 1.64
C ARG A 121 -0.31 12.01 1.74
N LYS A 122 -0.37 11.29 2.85
CA LYS A 122 0.51 10.17 3.15
C LYS A 122 -0.25 8.86 3.01
N LEU A 123 0.30 7.97 2.21
CA LEU A 123 -0.15 6.58 2.09
C LEU A 123 1.02 5.68 2.45
N SER A 124 0.77 4.74 3.35
CA SER A 124 1.71 3.66 3.66
C SER A 124 1.08 2.33 3.29
N LEU A 125 1.81 1.56 2.51
CA LEU A 125 1.40 0.24 2.04
C LEU A 125 2.26 -0.82 2.72
N SER A 126 1.68 -2.00 2.97
CA SER A 126 2.36 -3.10 3.63
C SER A 126 1.89 -4.45 3.06
N ILE A 127 2.82 -5.24 2.57
CA ILE A 127 2.59 -6.64 2.18
C ILE A 127 2.51 -7.49 3.45
N LYS A 128 3.38 -7.18 4.43
CA LYS A 128 3.38 -7.83 5.74
C LYS A 128 2.01 -7.79 6.43
N LEU A 129 1.35 -6.62 6.39
CA LEU A 129 0.01 -6.46 6.99
C LEU A 129 -1.03 -7.33 6.27
N LEU A 130 -0.93 -7.47 4.95
CA LEU A 130 -1.81 -8.38 4.20
C LEU A 130 -1.62 -9.83 4.65
N GLU A 131 -0.37 -10.30 4.75
CA GLU A 131 -0.06 -11.65 5.26
C GLU A 131 -0.58 -11.88 6.68
N GLU A 132 -0.52 -10.86 7.54
CA GLU A 132 -1.07 -10.91 8.91
C GLU A 132 -2.60 -10.99 8.93
N ILE A 133 -3.28 -10.23 8.06
CA ILE A 133 -4.74 -10.26 7.89
C ILE A 133 -5.18 -11.64 7.39
N GLU A 134 -4.58 -12.15 6.32
CA GLU A 134 -4.89 -13.46 5.74
C GLU A 134 -4.66 -14.59 6.74
N LYS A 135 -3.56 -14.53 7.49
CA LYS A 135 -3.25 -15.51 8.54
C LYS A 135 -4.29 -15.47 9.66
N LYS A 136 -4.73 -14.29 10.06
CA LYS A 136 -5.76 -14.14 11.09
C LYS A 136 -7.11 -14.66 10.60
N GLU A 137 -7.52 -14.32 9.39
CA GLU A 137 -8.76 -14.83 8.79
C GLU A 137 -8.74 -16.35 8.63
N ALA A 138 -7.59 -16.92 8.24
CA ALA A 138 -7.43 -18.37 8.18
C ALA A 138 -7.54 -19.02 9.57
N LEU A 139 -6.95 -18.43 10.61
CA LEU A 139 -7.07 -18.91 11.98
C LEU A 139 -8.50 -18.80 12.50
N ASP A 140 -9.20 -17.70 12.22
CA ASP A 140 -10.60 -17.51 12.63
C ASP A 140 -11.53 -18.50 11.91
N LYS A 141 -11.24 -18.81 10.63
CA LYS A 141 -12.06 -19.71 9.82
C LYS A 141 -11.80 -21.20 10.11
N TYR A 142 -10.55 -21.57 10.35
CA TYR A 142 -10.15 -22.97 10.55
C TYR A 142 -9.71 -23.27 11.98
N GLY A 143 -9.39 -22.28 12.79
CA GLY A 143 -8.97 -22.44 14.19
C GLY A 143 -10.13 -22.63 15.17
N SER A 144 -11.36 -22.25 14.81
CA SER A 144 -12.54 -22.40 15.66
C SER A 144 -13.14 -23.81 15.62
N GLU A 145 -12.82 -24.63 14.63
CA GLU A 145 -13.29 -26.03 14.52
C GLU A 145 -12.34 -27.05 15.17
N GLY A 146 -11.20 -26.64 15.69
CA GLY A 146 -10.11 -27.51 16.14
C GLY A 146 -9.79 -27.49 17.62
N SER A 147 -10.73 -27.14 18.52
CA SER A 147 -10.49 -27.34 19.93
C SER A 147 -10.76 -28.81 20.31
N GLY A 148 -9.81 -29.67 20.01
CA GLY A 148 -9.40 -30.76 20.87
C GLY A 148 -10.36 -31.94 21.08
N LYS A 149 -11.28 -32.30 20.14
CA LYS A 149 -12.09 -33.52 20.37
C LYS A 149 -12.02 -34.59 19.28
N ASN A 150 -11.38 -34.36 18.17
CA ASN A 150 -11.25 -35.40 17.12
C ASN A 150 -9.82 -35.46 16.58
N LEU A 151 -8.85 -35.74 17.43
CA LEU A 151 -7.60 -36.33 16.95
C LEU A 151 -7.91 -37.79 16.62
N PRO A 152 -7.65 -38.30 15.40
CA PRO A 152 -7.94 -39.68 15.01
C PRO A 152 -7.17 -40.72 15.83
N PHE A 153 -6.27 -40.29 16.69
CA PHE A 153 -5.48 -41.13 17.58
C PHE A 153 -5.80 -40.99 19.07
N SER A 154 -6.81 -40.19 19.46
CA SER A 154 -7.21 -40.07 20.89
C SER A 154 -7.77 -41.41 21.44
N SER A 155 -8.45 -42.20 20.60
CA SER A 155 -8.95 -43.53 20.96
C SER A 155 -7.84 -44.53 21.17
N LEU A 156 -6.72 -44.44 20.46
CA LEU A 156 -5.57 -45.34 20.63
C LEU A 156 -4.84 -45.16 21.97
N SER A 157 -4.83 -43.93 22.51
CA SER A 157 -4.21 -43.64 23.80
C SER A 157 -5.05 -44.16 24.99
N GLU A 158 -6.37 -44.25 24.83
CA GLU A 158 -7.26 -44.85 25.84
C GLU A 158 -7.19 -46.37 25.86
N ASP A 159 -7.03 -47.00 24.69
CA ASP A 159 -6.89 -48.46 24.57
C ASP A 159 -5.52 -48.95 25.07
N LEU A 160 -4.46 -48.14 24.95
CA LEU A 160 -3.14 -48.46 25.51
C LEU A 160 -3.14 -48.37 27.06
N LYS A 161 -3.83 -47.40 27.66
CA LYS A 161 -3.93 -47.25 29.10
C LYS A 161 -4.73 -48.38 29.76
N LYS A 162 -5.76 -48.91 29.10
CA LYS A 162 -6.54 -50.03 29.60
C LYS A 162 -5.78 -51.36 29.60
N LYS A 163 -4.77 -51.51 28.71
CA LYS A 163 -3.93 -52.74 28.67
C LYS A 163 -2.83 -52.75 29.72
N ASP A 164 -2.43 -51.60 30.25
CA ASP A 164 -1.42 -51.53 31.32
C ASP A 164 -2.02 -51.69 32.73
N GLU A 165 -3.33 -51.54 32.88
CA GLU A 165 -4.03 -51.75 34.16
C GLU A 165 -4.52 -53.22 34.39
N GLU A 166 -4.45 -54.07 33.35
CA GLU A 166 -4.81 -55.52 33.47
C GLU A 166 -3.59 -56.44 33.60
N LYS A 167 -2.42 -55.95 33.96
CA LYS A 167 -1.24 -56.72 34.24
C LYS A 167 -0.71 -56.42 35.62
#